data_ed5ffb4befd311984a8c09c1f0dd0166
#
_entry.id   ed5ffb4befd311984a8c09c1f0dd0166
#
_cell.length_a   1.000
_cell.length_b   1.000
_cell.length_c   1.000
_cell.angle_alpha   90.00
_cell.angle_beta   90.00
_cell.angle_gamma   90.00
#
_symmetry.space_group_name_H-M   'P 1'
#
loop_
_entity.id
_entity.type
_entity.pdbx_description
1 polymer ?
#
loop_
_entity_poly.entity_id
_entity_poly.type
_entity_poly.pdbx_seq_one_letter_code
_entity_poly.pdbx_strand_id
1 'polypeptide(L)'
;MFERISKEDLKNCPEFQMKNFRQGKEFFVAVDTDGCITDNMSGKQMLVFHPQYMEFYQLWGIESYFREVAEYYSLFSIHRGCNRFTAIYLTLETLHRRQDVKSAARQTHTKIPSIELINKYIEFCNEKSFGLGNPSLQGFLEENPMDLRVYKLLGWSEAVNRNFPFISMRIPPFENVKKCLEMMYNVADIIVVSQTPYDDLVDYWEFYGLLKYVRIICGQEMGSKSHHLAVIKENNGYLDNNVLMIGD
;
A
#
# COMPACT_ATOMS: atom_id res chain seq x y z
N MET A 1 -14.80 -4.64 -21.84
CA MET A 1 -14.80 -5.72 -20.83
C MET A 1 -13.40 -5.76 -20.25
N PHE A 2 -13.23 -5.97 -18.95
CA PHE A 2 -11.90 -6.09 -18.31
C PHE A 2 -11.21 -7.38 -18.79
N GLU A 3 -9.90 -7.28 -19.09
CA GLU A 3 -9.05 -8.42 -19.41
C GLU A 3 -7.86 -8.44 -18.45
N ARG A 4 -7.61 -9.59 -17.81
CA ARG A 4 -6.48 -9.77 -16.89
C ARG A 4 -5.18 -9.87 -17.69
N ILE A 5 -4.15 -9.11 -17.29
CA ILE A 5 -2.80 -9.22 -17.85
C ILE A 5 -2.13 -10.49 -17.32
N SER A 6 -1.38 -11.19 -18.17
CA SER A 6 -0.56 -12.30 -17.71
C SER A 6 0.60 -11.79 -16.84
N LYS A 7 1.11 -12.67 -15.94
CA LYS A 7 2.28 -12.31 -15.09
C LYS A 7 3.52 -11.99 -15.93
N GLU A 8 3.66 -12.63 -17.08
CA GLU A 8 4.77 -12.40 -18.00
C GLU A 8 4.66 -11.01 -18.66
N ASP A 9 3.48 -10.67 -19.16
CA ASP A 9 3.23 -9.36 -19.76
C ASP A 9 3.36 -8.24 -18.73
N LEU A 10 2.85 -8.44 -17.50
CA LEU A 10 2.98 -7.47 -16.42
C LEU A 10 4.45 -7.20 -16.07
N LYS A 11 5.31 -8.23 -16.12
CA LYS A 11 6.74 -8.09 -15.88
C LYS A 11 7.48 -7.40 -17.04
N ASN A 12 7.13 -7.75 -18.29
CA ASN A 12 7.85 -7.27 -19.48
C ASN A 12 7.37 -5.90 -19.95
N CYS A 13 6.08 -5.60 -19.78
CA CYS A 13 5.47 -4.34 -20.19
C CYS A 13 4.33 -3.96 -19.21
N PRO A 14 4.65 -3.53 -17.98
CA PRO A 14 3.64 -3.25 -16.95
C PRO A 14 2.61 -2.20 -17.37
N GLU A 15 2.99 -1.26 -18.22
CA GLU A 15 2.10 -0.19 -18.71
C GLU A 15 1.23 -0.61 -19.93
N PHE A 16 1.29 -1.87 -20.38
CA PHE A 16 0.62 -2.32 -21.59
C PHE A 16 -0.87 -1.97 -21.63
N GLN A 17 -1.61 -2.23 -20.55
CA GLN A 17 -3.04 -1.90 -20.49
C GLN A 17 -3.29 -0.39 -20.58
N MET A 18 -2.52 0.43 -19.88
CA MET A 18 -2.67 1.88 -19.91
C MET A 18 -2.39 2.47 -21.29
N LYS A 19 -1.33 1.98 -21.96
CA LYS A 19 -0.94 2.44 -23.32
C LYS A 19 -1.92 2.00 -24.40
N ASN A 20 -2.52 0.83 -24.25
CA ASN A 20 -3.47 0.28 -25.20
C ASN A 20 -4.94 0.57 -24.88
N PHE A 21 -5.21 1.17 -23.72
CA PHE A 21 -6.54 1.61 -23.36
C PHE A 21 -7.08 2.60 -24.40
N ARG A 22 -8.36 2.47 -24.73
CA ARG A 22 -9.06 3.40 -25.64
C ARG A 22 -10.31 3.93 -24.95
N GLN A 23 -10.46 5.23 -25.01
CA GLN A 23 -11.63 5.95 -24.51
C GLN A 23 -12.91 5.32 -25.08
N GLY A 24 -13.82 4.96 -24.20
CA GLY A 24 -15.13 4.43 -24.55
C GLY A 24 -16.27 5.38 -24.19
N LYS A 25 -16.00 6.33 -23.28
CA LYS A 25 -16.99 7.28 -22.77
C LYS A 25 -16.38 8.67 -22.59
N GLU A 26 -17.25 9.65 -22.40
CA GLU A 26 -16.86 11.06 -22.27
C GLU A 26 -16.03 11.31 -20.99
N PHE A 27 -16.43 10.68 -19.86
CA PHE A 27 -15.76 10.86 -18.58
C PHE A 27 -14.82 9.72 -18.25
N PHE A 28 -13.77 10.06 -17.51
CA PHE A 28 -12.80 9.13 -16.92
C PHE A 28 -12.87 9.26 -15.40
N VAL A 29 -13.15 8.16 -14.70
CA VAL A 29 -13.13 8.10 -13.25
C VAL A 29 -12.06 7.11 -12.81
N ALA A 30 -11.02 7.61 -12.16
CA ALA A 30 -10.01 6.81 -11.49
C ALA A 30 -10.47 6.56 -10.05
N VAL A 31 -10.44 5.30 -9.61
CA VAL A 31 -10.90 4.89 -8.29
C VAL A 31 -9.78 4.15 -7.57
N ASP A 32 -9.46 4.61 -6.36
CA ASP A 32 -8.57 3.85 -5.46
C ASP A 32 -9.31 2.67 -4.83
N THR A 33 -8.58 1.72 -4.28
CA THR A 33 -9.17 0.54 -3.61
C THR A 33 -9.09 0.65 -2.10
N ASP A 34 -7.89 0.78 -1.55
CA ASP A 34 -7.64 0.78 -0.11
C ASP A 34 -8.15 2.09 0.53
N GLY A 35 -9.04 1.98 1.51
CA GLY A 35 -9.66 3.14 2.17
C GLY A 35 -10.77 3.83 1.36
N CYS A 36 -10.94 3.49 0.08
CA CYS A 36 -11.91 4.07 -0.83
C CYS A 36 -13.05 3.09 -1.21
N ILE A 37 -12.70 1.93 -1.75
CA ILE A 37 -13.67 0.86 -2.06
C ILE A 37 -13.92 -0.02 -0.85
N THR A 38 -12.92 -0.24 -0.01
CA THR A 38 -12.97 -1.09 1.17
C THR A 38 -12.28 -0.42 2.35
N ASP A 39 -12.81 -0.62 3.57
CA ASP A 39 -12.16 -0.17 4.82
C ASP A 39 -11.07 -1.15 5.26
N ASN A 40 -10.15 -1.44 4.36
CA ASN A 40 -9.06 -2.35 4.67
C ASN A 40 -7.85 -1.67 5.32
N MET A 41 -7.81 -0.34 5.39
CA MET A 41 -6.68 0.39 5.99
C MET A 41 -6.54 0.05 7.48
N SER A 42 -7.62 0.11 8.26
CA SER A 42 -7.62 -0.29 9.66
C SER A 42 -7.26 -1.76 9.82
N GLY A 43 -7.90 -2.65 9.06
CA GLY A 43 -7.61 -4.09 9.07
C GLY A 43 -6.16 -4.41 8.71
N LYS A 44 -5.63 -3.77 7.67
CA LYS A 44 -4.24 -3.90 7.22
C LYS A 44 -3.24 -3.56 8.34
N GLN A 45 -3.43 -2.44 8.99
CA GLN A 45 -2.52 -1.97 10.03
C GLN A 45 -2.69 -2.78 11.32
N MET A 46 -3.92 -2.88 11.85
CA MET A 46 -4.18 -3.45 13.16
C MET A 46 -4.06 -4.98 13.22
N LEU A 47 -4.39 -5.69 12.13
CA LEU A 47 -4.42 -7.16 12.09
C LEU A 47 -3.18 -7.77 11.44
N VAL A 48 -2.42 -7.01 10.64
CA VAL A 48 -1.26 -7.56 9.92
C VAL A 48 0.02 -6.80 10.26
N PHE A 49 0.13 -5.51 9.89
CA PHE A 49 1.40 -4.78 9.94
C PHE A 49 1.93 -4.65 11.38
N HIS A 50 1.09 -4.16 12.28
CA HIS A 50 1.49 -3.92 13.67
C HIS A 50 1.74 -5.22 14.43
N PRO A 51 0.86 -6.25 14.40
CA PRO A 51 1.13 -7.52 15.05
C PRO A 51 2.38 -8.21 14.54
N GLN A 52 2.61 -8.22 13.23
CA GLN A 52 3.81 -8.79 12.65
C GLN A 52 5.07 -8.05 13.11
N TYR A 53 5.04 -6.70 13.18
CA TYR A 53 6.18 -5.94 13.68
C TYR A 53 6.45 -6.22 15.14
N MET A 54 5.39 -6.24 15.98
CA MET A 54 5.52 -6.56 17.41
C MET A 54 6.09 -7.96 17.62
N GLU A 55 5.67 -8.95 16.84
CA GLU A 55 6.19 -10.32 16.91
C GLU A 55 7.67 -10.38 16.52
N PHE A 56 8.04 -9.82 15.37
CA PHE A 56 9.43 -9.81 14.91
C PHE A 56 10.37 -9.10 15.90
N TYR A 57 9.90 -8.03 16.54
CA TYR A 57 10.72 -7.21 17.43
C TYR A 57 10.45 -7.42 18.91
N GLN A 58 9.57 -8.38 19.26
CA GLN A 58 9.25 -8.77 20.64
C GLN A 58 8.75 -7.57 21.47
N LEU A 59 7.80 -6.80 20.93
CA LEU A 59 7.30 -5.56 21.53
C LEU A 59 6.06 -5.75 22.42
N TRP A 60 5.68 -6.98 22.72
CA TRP A 60 4.45 -7.29 23.45
C TRP A 60 4.38 -6.65 24.84
N GLY A 61 5.51 -6.44 25.51
CA GLY A 61 5.56 -5.77 26.81
C GLY A 61 5.23 -4.27 26.78
N ILE A 62 5.21 -3.67 25.57
CA ILE A 62 4.80 -2.27 25.35
C ILE A 62 3.73 -2.17 24.26
N GLU A 63 2.95 -3.22 24.06
CA GLU A 63 1.97 -3.33 22.97
C GLU A 63 1.06 -2.12 22.86
N SER A 64 0.44 -1.70 23.97
CA SER A 64 -0.52 -0.60 23.98
C SER A 64 0.11 0.71 23.50
N TYR A 65 1.32 1.00 23.92
CA TYR A 65 2.06 2.19 23.48
C TYR A 65 2.47 2.11 22.02
N PHE A 66 2.92 0.93 21.59
CA PHE A 66 3.30 0.73 20.20
C PHE A 66 2.09 0.90 19.28
N ARG A 67 0.96 0.26 19.58
CA ARG A 67 -0.27 0.38 18.81
C ARG A 67 -0.78 1.81 18.77
N GLU A 68 -0.87 2.49 19.92
CA GLU A 68 -1.31 3.89 19.99
C GLU A 68 -0.55 4.77 19.00
N VAL A 69 0.79 4.67 18.98
CA VAL A 69 1.63 5.52 18.12
C VAL A 69 1.60 5.05 16.67
N ALA A 70 1.65 3.74 16.42
CA ALA A 70 1.65 3.19 15.07
C ALA A 70 0.30 3.42 14.35
N GLU A 71 -0.82 3.27 15.05
CA GLU A 71 -2.15 3.57 14.54
C GLU A 71 -2.32 5.07 14.28
N TYR A 72 -1.82 5.93 15.16
CA TYR A 72 -1.85 7.36 14.93
C TYR A 72 -1.18 7.72 13.60
N TYR A 73 0.06 7.27 13.35
CA TYR A 73 0.76 7.59 12.11
C TYR A 73 0.14 6.94 10.88
N SER A 74 -0.31 5.70 10.99
CA SER A 74 -0.80 4.93 9.84
C SER A 74 -2.26 5.24 9.46
N LEU A 75 -3.10 5.69 10.42
CA LEU A 75 -4.54 5.81 10.24
C LEU A 75 -5.10 7.22 10.50
N PHE A 76 -4.51 7.99 11.43
CA PHE A 76 -5.16 9.20 11.95
C PHE A 76 -4.35 10.49 11.75
N SER A 77 -3.08 10.41 11.35
CA SER A 77 -2.24 11.57 11.10
C SER A 77 -2.26 11.99 9.63
N ILE A 78 -1.59 13.10 9.33
CA ILE A 78 -1.32 13.53 7.94
C ILE A 78 -0.46 12.52 7.15
N HIS A 79 0.12 11.54 7.84
CA HIS A 79 0.91 10.46 7.23
C HIS A 79 0.07 9.21 6.91
N ARG A 80 -1.27 9.28 7.06
CA ARG A 80 -2.16 8.17 6.70
C ARG A 80 -1.84 7.66 5.31
N GLY A 81 -1.72 6.34 5.17
CA GLY A 81 -1.39 5.69 3.90
C GLY A 81 0.08 5.81 3.47
N CYS A 82 0.97 6.41 4.26
CA CYS A 82 2.39 6.44 3.94
C CYS A 82 3.00 5.03 3.90
N ASN A 83 4.17 4.92 3.28
CA ASN A 83 4.89 3.65 3.18
C ASN A 83 5.16 3.06 4.58
N ARG A 84 5.06 1.72 4.71
CA ARG A 84 5.24 0.99 5.98
C ARG A 84 6.56 1.28 6.69
N PHE A 85 7.63 1.48 5.97
CA PHE A 85 8.94 1.80 6.56
C PHE A 85 8.96 3.22 7.13
N THR A 86 8.33 4.17 6.43
CA THR A 86 8.14 5.54 6.93
C THR A 86 7.26 5.55 8.19
N ALA A 87 6.15 4.80 8.18
CA ALA A 87 5.26 4.68 9.35
C ALA A 87 6.00 4.12 10.57
N ILE A 88 6.78 3.06 10.40
CA ILE A 88 7.58 2.47 11.48
C ILE A 88 8.70 3.42 11.94
N TYR A 89 9.37 4.13 11.03
CA TYR A 89 10.35 5.14 11.40
C TYR A 89 9.75 6.18 12.36
N LEU A 90 8.63 6.80 11.98
CA LEU A 90 7.91 7.79 12.79
C LEU A 90 7.43 7.21 14.13
N THR A 91 6.95 5.97 14.10
CA THR A 91 6.54 5.24 15.31
C THR A 91 7.70 5.09 16.28
N LEU A 92 8.80 4.52 15.83
CA LEU A 92 9.98 4.29 16.68
C LEU A 92 10.58 5.60 17.20
N GLU A 93 10.64 6.64 16.35
CA GLU A 93 11.11 7.96 16.76
C GLU A 93 10.29 8.50 17.94
N THR A 94 8.95 8.39 17.85
CA THR A 94 8.05 8.82 18.93
C THR A 94 8.21 7.96 20.18
N LEU A 95 8.29 6.63 20.07
CA LEU A 95 8.51 5.74 21.21
C LEU A 95 9.81 6.07 21.94
N HIS A 96 10.88 6.39 21.20
CA HIS A 96 12.16 6.81 21.79
C HIS A 96 12.12 8.19 22.48
N ARG A 97 11.17 9.06 22.15
CA ARG A 97 11.00 10.36 22.82
C ARG A 97 10.16 10.28 24.09
N ARG A 98 9.25 9.33 24.21
CA ARG A 98 8.27 9.19 25.31
C ARG A 98 8.91 8.58 26.56
N GLN A 99 8.83 9.29 27.70
CA GLN A 99 9.38 8.81 28.97
C GLN A 99 8.54 7.68 29.61
N ASP A 100 7.21 7.73 29.46
CA ASP A 100 6.29 6.67 29.89
C ASP A 100 6.60 5.34 29.18
N VAL A 101 6.83 5.37 27.87
CA VAL A 101 7.23 4.20 27.07
C VAL A 101 8.56 3.63 27.54
N LYS A 102 9.56 4.49 27.78
CA LYS A 102 10.88 4.07 28.29
C LYS A 102 10.75 3.41 29.67
N SER A 103 9.86 3.93 30.53
CA SER A 103 9.59 3.35 31.83
C SER A 103 8.94 1.98 31.73
N ALA A 104 7.88 1.85 30.91
CA ALA A 104 7.21 0.58 30.66
C ALA A 104 8.16 -0.47 30.03
N ALA A 105 8.97 -0.06 29.07
CA ALA A 105 9.94 -0.93 28.42
C ALA A 105 10.99 -1.49 29.41
N ARG A 106 11.44 -0.68 30.37
CA ARG A 106 12.33 -1.16 31.45
C ARG A 106 11.63 -2.17 32.38
N GLN A 107 10.38 -1.89 32.77
CA GLN A 107 9.61 -2.76 33.65
C GLN A 107 9.31 -4.13 33.02
N THR A 108 9.06 -4.14 31.70
CA THR A 108 8.73 -5.35 30.95
C THR A 108 9.95 -6.01 30.30
N HIS A 109 11.16 -5.47 30.52
CA HIS A 109 12.40 -5.90 29.85
C HIS A 109 12.31 -5.91 28.31
N THR A 110 11.46 -5.04 27.73
CA THR A 110 11.27 -4.91 26.29
C THR A 110 12.31 -3.97 25.70
N LYS A 111 12.99 -4.41 24.64
CA LYS A 111 13.98 -3.59 23.92
C LYS A 111 13.28 -2.87 22.75
N ILE A 112 13.20 -1.55 22.79
CA ILE A 112 12.72 -0.74 21.66
C ILE A 112 13.76 -0.79 20.55
N PRO A 113 13.41 -1.15 19.30
CA PRO A 113 14.33 -1.17 18.17
C PRO A 113 14.94 0.19 17.88
N SER A 114 16.19 0.24 17.46
CA SER A 114 16.84 1.49 17.04
C SER A 114 16.22 2.00 15.73
N ILE A 115 16.05 3.31 15.60
CA ILE A 115 15.63 3.98 14.38
C ILE A 115 16.71 3.99 13.30
N GLU A 116 17.98 3.79 13.70
CA GLU A 116 19.15 3.94 12.84
C GLU A 116 19.08 3.07 11.57
N LEU A 117 18.66 1.81 11.71
CA LEU A 117 18.58 0.90 10.57
C LEU A 117 17.58 1.36 9.52
N ILE A 118 16.39 1.75 9.97
CA ILE A 118 15.32 2.19 9.05
C ILE A 118 15.71 3.51 8.40
N ASN A 119 16.36 4.40 9.15
CA ASN A 119 16.86 5.66 8.60
C ASN A 119 17.91 5.40 7.50
N LYS A 120 18.89 4.54 7.74
CA LYS A 120 19.89 4.14 6.74
C LYS A 120 19.26 3.53 5.49
N TYR A 121 18.22 2.72 5.65
CA TYR A 121 17.51 2.14 4.52
C TYR A 121 16.75 3.20 3.71
N ILE A 122 16.09 4.15 4.38
CA ILE A 122 15.40 5.26 3.71
C ILE A 122 16.42 6.15 2.96
N GLU A 123 17.56 6.47 3.57
CA GLU A 123 18.66 7.22 2.95
C GLU A 123 19.19 6.48 1.71
N PHE A 124 19.48 5.20 1.81
CA PHE A 124 19.89 4.35 0.69
C PHE A 124 18.91 4.41 -0.49
N CYS A 125 17.59 4.32 -0.21
CA CYS A 125 16.57 4.42 -1.26
C CYS A 125 16.55 5.81 -1.90
N ASN A 126 16.69 6.88 -1.10
CA ASN A 126 16.73 8.26 -1.61
C ASN A 126 17.94 8.51 -2.50
N GLU A 127 19.13 8.07 -2.09
CA GLU A 127 20.37 8.23 -2.85
C GLU A 127 20.32 7.51 -4.20
N LYS A 128 19.68 6.32 -4.24
CA LYS A 128 19.56 5.53 -5.46
C LYS A 128 18.27 5.78 -6.25
N SER A 129 17.43 6.70 -5.78
CA SER A 129 16.11 6.95 -6.37
C SER A 129 15.22 5.70 -6.45
N PHE A 130 15.32 4.81 -5.46
CA PHE A 130 14.50 3.62 -5.33
C PHE A 130 13.24 3.88 -4.52
N GLY A 131 12.13 3.23 -4.89
CA GLY A 131 10.96 3.17 -4.03
C GLY A 131 11.20 2.29 -2.79
N LEU A 132 10.62 2.66 -1.64
CA LEU A 132 10.67 1.85 -0.42
C LEU A 132 9.83 0.57 -0.59
N GLY A 133 10.46 -0.59 -0.55
CA GLY A 133 9.79 -1.89 -0.73
C GLY A 133 10.76 -3.08 -0.58
N ASN A 134 10.23 -4.30 -0.73
CA ASN A 134 11.06 -5.49 -0.61
C ASN A 134 12.20 -5.56 -1.64
N PRO A 135 12.00 -5.16 -2.92
CA PRO A 135 13.10 -5.18 -3.89
C PRO A 135 14.28 -4.28 -3.50
N SER A 136 14.00 -3.04 -3.07
CA SER A 136 15.06 -2.11 -2.62
C SER A 136 15.67 -2.54 -1.29
N LEU A 137 14.87 -3.16 -0.40
CA LEU A 137 15.39 -3.70 0.85
C LEU A 137 16.30 -4.91 0.63
N GLN A 138 16.03 -5.71 -0.40
CA GLN A 138 16.92 -6.77 -0.87
C GLN A 138 18.25 -6.22 -1.39
N GLY A 139 18.21 -5.16 -2.21
CA GLY A 139 19.41 -4.44 -2.64
C GLY A 139 20.21 -3.84 -1.47
N PHE A 140 19.50 -3.28 -0.46
CA PHE A 140 20.16 -2.80 0.77
C PHE A 140 20.82 -3.95 1.56
N LEU A 141 20.21 -5.13 1.58
CA LEU A 141 20.79 -6.33 2.20
C LEU A 141 22.06 -6.79 1.48
N GLU A 142 22.08 -6.75 0.15
CA GLU A 142 23.27 -7.11 -0.65
C GLU A 142 24.48 -6.22 -0.33
N GLU A 143 24.24 -4.94 -0.02
CA GLU A 143 25.30 -4.02 0.44
C GLU A 143 25.64 -4.18 1.93
N ASN A 144 24.77 -4.84 2.72
CA ASN A 144 24.94 -5.05 4.15
C ASN A 144 24.75 -6.52 4.55
N PRO A 145 25.43 -7.49 3.92
CA PRO A 145 25.13 -8.91 4.04
C PRO A 145 25.39 -9.51 5.44
N MET A 146 26.18 -8.83 6.26
CA MET A 146 26.49 -9.27 7.63
C MET A 146 25.59 -8.65 8.70
N ASP A 147 24.67 -7.73 8.34
CA ASP A 147 23.79 -7.09 9.30
C ASP A 147 22.47 -7.88 9.45
N LEU A 148 22.40 -8.74 10.47
CA LEU A 148 21.22 -9.55 10.77
C LEU A 148 19.93 -8.71 11.01
N ARG A 149 20.08 -7.42 11.32
CA ARG A 149 18.91 -6.53 11.50
C ARG A 149 18.21 -6.27 10.17
N VAL A 150 18.96 -6.23 9.04
CA VAL A 150 18.38 -6.08 7.69
C VAL A 150 17.57 -7.31 7.32
N TYR A 151 18.09 -8.52 7.58
CA TYR A 151 17.33 -9.78 7.40
C TYR A 151 16.02 -9.78 8.19
N LYS A 152 16.08 -9.29 9.44
CA LYS A 152 14.91 -9.21 10.30
C LYS A 152 13.86 -8.24 9.76
N LEU A 153 14.29 -7.08 9.26
CA LEU A 153 13.43 -6.07 8.66
C LEU A 153 12.78 -6.59 7.35
N LEU A 154 13.56 -7.27 6.52
CA LEU A 154 13.06 -7.91 5.29
C LEU A 154 12.05 -9.02 5.64
N GLY A 155 12.39 -9.91 6.58
CA GLY A 155 11.51 -10.99 7.01
C GLY A 155 10.16 -10.48 7.53
N TRP A 156 10.14 -9.38 8.30
CA TRP A 156 8.88 -8.71 8.68
C TRP A 156 8.11 -8.24 7.46
N SER A 157 8.76 -7.54 6.54
CA SER A 157 8.09 -6.98 5.37
C SER A 157 7.55 -8.07 4.43
N GLU A 158 8.26 -9.20 4.28
CA GLU A 158 7.81 -10.38 3.55
C GLU A 158 6.63 -11.07 4.25
N ALA A 159 6.66 -11.19 5.59
CA ALA A 159 5.56 -11.75 6.36
C ALA A 159 4.29 -10.92 6.22
N VAL A 160 4.40 -9.59 6.19
CA VAL A 160 3.28 -8.69 5.90
C VAL A 160 2.70 -8.97 4.53
N ASN A 161 3.52 -9.01 3.47
CA ASN A 161 3.06 -9.26 2.10
C ASN A 161 2.39 -10.62 1.97
N ARG A 162 2.91 -11.65 2.65
CA ARG A 162 2.33 -13.00 2.64
C ARG A 162 0.97 -13.08 3.34
N ASN A 163 0.79 -12.33 4.44
CA ASN A 163 -0.40 -12.47 5.29
C ASN A 163 -1.52 -11.49 4.91
N PHE A 164 -1.18 -10.34 4.31
CA PHE A 164 -2.16 -9.31 3.97
C PHE A 164 -3.29 -9.80 3.04
N PRO A 165 -3.03 -10.56 1.96
CA PRO A 165 -4.09 -11.03 1.07
C PRO A 165 -5.19 -11.81 1.78
N PHE A 166 -4.83 -12.62 2.80
CA PHE A 166 -5.83 -13.39 3.58
C PHE A 166 -6.79 -12.51 4.39
N ILE A 167 -6.36 -11.30 4.75
CA ILE A 167 -7.19 -10.35 5.50
C ILE A 167 -7.97 -9.46 4.54
N SER A 168 -7.32 -8.91 3.50
CA SER A 168 -7.95 -7.99 2.54
C SER A 168 -9.15 -8.61 1.86
N MET A 169 -9.08 -9.87 1.45
CA MET A 169 -10.16 -10.62 0.83
C MET A 169 -11.39 -10.84 1.73
N ARG A 170 -11.25 -10.64 3.05
CA ARG A 170 -12.36 -10.81 4.02
C ARG A 170 -13.06 -9.50 4.38
N ILE A 171 -12.53 -8.37 3.96
CA ILE A 171 -13.10 -7.06 4.22
C ILE A 171 -13.95 -6.66 3.02
N PRO A 172 -15.30 -6.62 3.14
CA PRO A 172 -16.16 -6.32 2.02
C PRO A 172 -16.02 -4.86 1.58
N PRO A 173 -16.40 -4.56 0.33
CA PRO A 173 -16.58 -3.17 -0.11
C PRO A 173 -17.59 -2.43 0.78
N PHE A 174 -17.44 -1.11 0.89
CA PHE A 174 -18.44 -0.27 1.56
C PHE A 174 -19.83 -0.47 0.95
N GLU A 175 -20.87 -0.31 1.76
CA GLU A 175 -22.26 -0.62 1.43
C GLU A 175 -22.74 -0.10 0.07
N ASN A 176 -22.38 1.13 -0.29
CA ASN A 176 -22.86 1.78 -1.51
C ASN A 176 -21.92 1.69 -2.71
N VAL A 177 -20.78 1.05 -2.59
CA VAL A 177 -19.76 0.99 -3.67
C VAL A 177 -20.33 0.44 -4.96
N LYS A 178 -21.00 -0.70 -4.89
CA LYS A 178 -21.57 -1.33 -6.09
C LYS A 178 -22.56 -0.42 -6.81
N LYS A 179 -23.43 0.27 -6.06
CA LYS A 179 -24.41 1.21 -6.61
C LYS A 179 -23.73 2.42 -7.25
N CYS A 180 -22.70 2.96 -6.60
CA CYS A 180 -21.93 4.08 -7.14
C CYS A 180 -21.19 3.68 -8.42
N LEU A 181 -20.53 2.52 -8.44
CA LEU A 181 -19.87 2.00 -9.65
C LEU A 181 -20.85 1.79 -10.81
N GLU A 182 -22.06 1.26 -10.51
CA GLU A 182 -23.10 1.04 -11.50
C GLU A 182 -23.60 2.37 -12.12
N MET A 183 -23.79 3.40 -11.29
CA MET A 183 -24.17 4.75 -11.76
C MET A 183 -23.07 5.38 -12.63
N MET A 184 -21.82 5.32 -12.19
CA MET A 184 -20.67 5.86 -12.93
C MET A 184 -20.41 5.10 -14.23
N TYR A 185 -20.59 3.76 -14.21
CA TYR A 185 -20.39 2.90 -15.38
C TYR A 185 -21.22 3.32 -16.61
N ASN A 186 -22.37 3.95 -16.41
CA ASN A 186 -23.21 4.42 -17.52
C ASN A 186 -22.61 5.61 -18.26
N VAL A 187 -21.82 6.44 -17.61
CA VAL A 187 -21.33 7.73 -18.14
C VAL A 187 -19.81 7.84 -18.22
N ALA A 188 -19.07 7.00 -17.50
CA ALA A 188 -17.63 7.11 -17.38
C ALA A 188 -16.91 5.78 -17.67
N ASP A 189 -15.70 5.87 -18.20
CA ASP A 189 -14.72 4.78 -18.15
C ASP A 189 -14.13 4.74 -16.75
N ILE A 190 -14.39 3.66 -16.01
CA ILE A 190 -13.89 3.46 -14.64
C ILE A 190 -12.58 2.68 -14.69
N ILE A 191 -11.57 3.22 -14.03
CA ILE A 191 -10.22 2.65 -13.97
C ILE A 191 -9.79 2.58 -12.51
N VAL A 192 -9.31 1.42 -12.08
CA VAL A 192 -8.72 1.27 -10.74
C VAL A 192 -7.30 1.77 -10.75
N VAL A 193 -6.93 2.63 -9.80
CA VAL A 193 -5.56 3.14 -9.61
C VAL A 193 -5.15 2.96 -8.16
N SER A 194 -4.19 2.09 -7.88
CA SER A 194 -3.78 1.77 -6.53
C SER A 194 -2.29 1.50 -6.41
N GLN A 195 -1.77 1.58 -5.18
CA GLN A 195 -0.40 1.15 -4.83
C GLN A 195 -0.37 -0.28 -4.27
N THR A 196 -1.47 -1.00 -4.39
CA THR A 196 -1.56 -2.44 -4.12
C THR A 196 -1.10 -3.23 -5.36
N PRO A 197 -0.49 -4.43 -5.20
CA PRO A 197 -0.12 -5.29 -6.31
C PRO A 197 -1.29 -5.59 -7.25
N TYR A 198 -1.00 -5.66 -8.54
CA TYR A 198 -2.01 -5.88 -9.60
C TYR A 198 -2.86 -7.13 -9.36
N ASP A 199 -2.21 -8.27 -9.09
CA ASP A 199 -2.91 -9.53 -8.88
C ASP A 199 -3.87 -9.48 -7.69
N ASP A 200 -3.43 -8.88 -6.57
CA ASP A 200 -4.27 -8.74 -5.35
C ASP A 200 -5.50 -7.86 -5.63
N LEU A 201 -5.34 -6.80 -6.44
CA LEU A 201 -6.45 -5.94 -6.86
C LEU A 201 -7.45 -6.71 -7.73
N VAL A 202 -6.96 -7.41 -8.77
CA VAL A 202 -7.82 -8.17 -9.68
C VAL A 202 -8.61 -9.21 -8.91
N ASP A 203 -7.93 -9.99 -8.04
CA ASP A 203 -8.57 -11.04 -7.24
C ASP A 203 -9.64 -10.45 -6.29
N TYR A 204 -9.38 -9.31 -5.66
CA TYR A 204 -10.36 -8.62 -4.80
C TYR A 204 -11.59 -8.16 -5.59
N TRP A 205 -11.36 -7.44 -6.70
CA TRP A 205 -12.45 -6.90 -7.52
C TRP A 205 -13.28 -7.99 -8.20
N GLU A 206 -12.64 -9.10 -8.57
CA GLU A 206 -13.33 -10.29 -9.11
C GLU A 206 -14.17 -10.96 -8.05
N PHE A 207 -13.61 -11.23 -6.86
CA PHE A 207 -14.30 -11.90 -5.76
C PHE A 207 -15.59 -11.18 -5.34
N TYR A 208 -15.57 -9.85 -5.33
CA TYR A 208 -16.76 -9.05 -5.00
C TYR A 208 -17.66 -8.73 -6.21
N GLY A 209 -17.34 -9.25 -7.40
CA GLY A 209 -18.13 -9.06 -8.62
C GLY A 209 -18.15 -7.62 -9.13
N LEU A 210 -17.05 -6.87 -8.90
CA LEU A 210 -16.89 -5.46 -9.26
C LEU A 210 -16.20 -5.26 -10.62
N LEU A 211 -15.45 -6.27 -11.12
CA LEU A 211 -14.70 -6.18 -12.38
C LEU A 211 -15.54 -5.80 -13.59
N LYS A 212 -16.81 -6.14 -13.60
CA LYS A 212 -17.72 -5.81 -14.70
C LYS A 212 -17.93 -4.31 -14.93
N TYR A 213 -17.61 -3.48 -13.94
CA TYR A 213 -17.72 -2.03 -14.03
C TYR A 213 -16.41 -1.35 -14.46
N VAL A 214 -15.30 -2.11 -14.48
CA VAL A 214 -13.96 -1.57 -14.66
C VAL A 214 -13.43 -1.89 -16.05
N ARG A 215 -12.71 -0.93 -16.64
CA ARG A 215 -12.05 -1.08 -17.94
C ARG A 215 -10.65 -1.67 -17.80
N ILE A 216 -9.85 -1.10 -16.92
CA ILE A 216 -8.50 -1.58 -16.58
C ILE A 216 -8.22 -1.38 -15.09
N ILE A 217 -7.25 -2.14 -14.58
CA ILE A 217 -6.70 -2.00 -13.22
C ILE A 217 -5.24 -1.62 -13.32
N CYS A 218 -4.82 -0.58 -12.60
CA CYS A 218 -3.45 -0.12 -12.50
C CYS A 218 -2.94 -0.34 -11.08
N GLY A 219 -2.04 -1.32 -10.93
CA GLY A 219 -1.39 -1.65 -9.67
C GLY A 219 -0.03 -0.96 -9.48
N GLN A 220 0.62 -1.24 -8.35
CA GLN A 220 1.92 -0.65 -8.00
C GLN A 220 3.02 -0.90 -9.05
N GLU A 221 2.95 -2.01 -9.79
CA GLU A 221 3.94 -2.38 -10.82
C GLU A 221 3.94 -1.43 -12.02
N MET A 222 2.84 -0.71 -12.21
CA MET A 222 2.64 0.21 -13.32
C MET A 222 3.04 1.66 -13.01
N GLY A 223 3.51 1.93 -11.77
CA GLY A 223 3.98 3.24 -11.34
C GLY A 223 3.12 3.90 -10.25
N SER A 224 3.23 5.22 -10.12
CA SER A 224 2.45 5.99 -9.14
C SER A 224 1.03 6.28 -9.66
N LYS A 225 0.09 6.60 -8.75
CA LYS A 225 -1.27 7.02 -9.11
C LYS A 225 -1.27 8.19 -10.09
N SER A 226 -0.40 9.17 -9.87
CA SER A 226 -0.26 10.34 -10.77
C SER A 226 0.23 9.93 -12.17
N HIS A 227 1.16 8.96 -12.23
CA HIS A 227 1.63 8.41 -13.51
C HIS A 227 0.51 7.68 -14.25
N HIS A 228 -0.27 6.85 -13.56
CA HIS A 228 -1.42 6.16 -14.16
C HIS A 228 -2.39 7.16 -14.81
N LEU A 229 -2.75 8.22 -14.07
CA LEU A 229 -3.66 9.26 -14.57
C LEU A 229 -3.09 9.97 -15.80
N ALA A 230 -1.80 10.35 -15.76
CA ALA A 230 -1.14 11.06 -16.85
C ALA A 230 -1.12 10.23 -18.14
N VAL A 231 -0.64 8.98 -18.06
CA VAL A 231 -0.54 8.08 -19.20
C VAL A 231 -1.90 7.82 -19.85
N ILE A 232 -2.93 7.54 -19.05
CA ILE A 232 -4.26 7.25 -19.56
C ILE A 232 -4.89 8.49 -20.20
N LYS A 233 -4.77 9.65 -19.55
CA LYS A 233 -5.29 10.90 -20.07
C LYS A 233 -4.63 11.30 -21.41
N GLU A 234 -3.30 11.30 -21.44
CA GLU A 234 -2.52 11.69 -22.61
C GLU A 234 -2.80 10.78 -23.83
N ASN A 235 -2.90 9.47 -23.61
CA ASN A 235 -3.14 8.50 -24.68
C ASN A 235 -4.57 8.52 -25.24
N ASN A 236 -5.54 9.11 -24.51
CA ASN A 236 -6.95 9.04 -24.88
C ASN A 236 -7.61 10.41 -25.12
N GLY A 237 -6.92 11.51 -24.85
CA GLY A 237 -7.45 12.86 -25.11
C GLY A 237 -8.57 13.33 -24.18
N TYR A 238 -8.68 12.77 -22.97
CA TYR A 238 -9.63 13.27 -21.97
C TYR A 238 -9.31 14.72 -21.60
N LEU A 239 -10.33 15.56 -21.60
CA LEU A 239 -10.22 16.92 -21.09
C LEU A 239 -10.07 16.91 -19.57
N ASP A 240 -9.37 17.90 -19.00
CA ASP A 240 -9.17 18.00 -17.54
C ASP A 240 -10.46 17.98 -16.74
N ASN A 241 -11.50 18.67 -17.26
CA ASN A 241 -12.80 18.74 -16.62
C ASN A 241 -13.60 17.41 -16.69
N ASN A 242 -13.14 16.44 -17.46
CA ASN A 242 -13.80 15.16 -17.64
C ASN A 242 -13.06 14.02 -16.88
N VAL A 243 -12.06 14.38 -16.06
CA VAL A 243 -11.28 13.44 -15.26
C VAL A 243 -11.56 13.64 -13.78
N LEU A 244 -11.93 12.58 -13.08
CA LEU A 244 -12.16 12.56 -11.64
C LEU A 244 -11.30 11.47 -10.99
N MET A 245 -10.60 11.82 -9.90
CA MET A 245 -9.95 10.86 -9.01
C MET A 245 -10.76 10.75 -7.71
N ILE A 246 -11.10 9.53 -7.32
CA ILE A 246 -11.77 9.21 -6.05
C ILE A 246 -10.80 8.36 -5.23
N GLY A 247 -10.46 8.84 -4.03
CA GLY A 247 -9.54 8.17 -3.12
C GLY A 247 -9.56 8.80 -1.72
N ASP A 248 -8.87 8.17 -0.76
CA ASP A 248 -8.68 8.68 0.61
C ASP A 248 -7.43 9.55 0.77
#